data_e28cdaeacb50589e306aeaac34966149
#
_entry.id   e28cdaeacb50589e306aeaac34966149
#
_cell.length_a   1.000
_cell.length_b   1.000
_cell.length_c   1.000
_cell.angle_alpha   90.00
_cell.angle_beta   90.00
_cell.angle_gamma   90.00
#
_symmetry.space_group_name_H-M   'P 1'
#
loop_
_entity.id
_entity.type
_entity.pdbx_description
1 polymer ?
#
loop_
_entity_poly.entity_id
_entity_poly.type
_entity_poly.pdbx_seq_one_letter_code
_entity_poly.pdbx_strand_id
1 'polypeptide(L)'
;LLIIAVAFLALTSAYGQTTDKLIEPDGTYMFAKRDTCDLFLDVYNPAKSSETTFNGKEKPTVIFMFGGGFIQGTRDDEDYKKWFRQLTDNGYRVISIDYRLGLKGSNKVRVAQVNILDKAIHMAVEDLFSATRFIIDNADQLGVNPSNMVISGSSAGAITVMQAEYEICNRTSWAQVLPEGFNYAGVMSFSGAILSRKGEVKYASAPAPTLM
;
A
#
# COMPACT_ATOMS: atom_id res chain seq x y z
N LEU A 1 37.57 26.88 37.27
CA LEU A 1 36.78 25.64 37.14
C LEU A 1 35.28 25.96 37.31
N LEU A 2 34.70 26.80 36.44
CA LEU A 2 33.24 27.12 36.50
C LEU A 2 32.76 27.87 35.25
N ILE A 3 32.99 27.37 34.00
CA ILE A 3 32.45 27.97 32.78
C ILE A 3 32.15 26.90 31.69
N ILE A 4 31.83 25.66 32.01
CA ILE A 4 31.47 24.65 30.98
C ILE A 4 30.07 24.04 31.21
N ALA A 5 29.27 24.59 32.14
CA ALA A 5 27.95 24.01 32.50
C ALA A 5 26.73 24.77 31.94
N VAL A 6 26.86 25.79 31.07
CA VAL A 6 25.71 26.59 30.61
C VAL A 6 25.42 26.42 29.10
N ALA A 7 26.25 25.71 28.34
CA ALA A 7 26.04 25.57 26.90
C ALA A 7 25.21 24.32 26.48
N PHE A 8 24.70 23.50 27.42
CA PHE A 8 23.97 22.28 27.13
C PHE A 8 22.44 22.37 27.34
N LEU A 9 21.92 23.51 27.74
CA LEU A 9 20.48 23.68 28.01
C LEU A 9 19.71 24.49 26.97
N ALA A 10 20.29 24.88 25.87
CA ALA A 10 19.65 25.69 24.83
C ALA A 10 19.35 24.99 23.51
N LEU A 11 19.57 23.68 23.40
CA LEU A 11 19.37 22.91 22.17
C LEU A 11 18.16 21.94 22.22
N THR A 12 17.37 21.96 23.29
CA THR A 12 16.19 21.07 23.42
C THR A 12 14.85 21.74 23.16
N SER A 13 14.81 22.98 22.65
CA SER A 13 13.55 23.74 22.48
C SER A 13 13.13 23.97 21.03
N ALA A 14 13.74 23.32 20.05
CA ALA A 14 13.40 23.52 18.64
C ALA A 14 12.79 22.26 17.95
N TYR A 15 12.50 21.20 18.68
CA TYR A 15 11.53 20.23 18.17
C TYR A 15 10.15 20.78 18.49
N GLY A 16 9.63 21.57 17.54
CA GLY A 16 8.25 21.99 17.58
C GLY A 16 7.37 20.75 17.78
N GLN A 17 6.53 20.78 18.80
CA GLN A 17 5.38 19.90 18.91
C GLN A 17 4.53 20.16 17.68
N THR A 18 4.78 19.41 16.58
CA THR A 18 3.78 19.25 15.54
C THR A 18 2.62 18.59 16.25
N THR A 19 1.54 19.31 16.43
CA THR A 19 0.27 18.74 16.87
C THR A 19 0.01 17.52 16.01
N ASP A 20 -0.01 16.34 16.62
CA ASP A 20 -0.24 15.02 15.98
C ASP A 20 -1.67 14.91 15.43
N LYS A 21 -2.13 15.91 14.70
CA LYS A 21 -3.40 15.82 14.01
C LYS A 21 -3.24 14.82 12.87
N LEU A 22 -3.94 13.71 12.96
CA LEU A 22 -3.96 12.70 11.89
C LEU A 22 -4.42 13.33 10.57
N ILE A 23 -3.87 12.83 9.48
CA ILE A 23 -4.32 13.22 8.14
C ILE A 23 -5.68 12.58 7.86
N GLU A 24 -6.59 13.34 7.27
CA GLU A 24 -7.86 12.82 6.77
C GLU A 24 -7.81 12.68 5.26
N PRO A 25 -8.55 11.71 4.67
CA PRO A 25 -8.60 11.55 3.23
C PRO A 25 -9.28 12.74 2.56
N ASP A 26 -8.77 13.13 1.40
CA ASP A 26 -9.42 14.14 0.54
C ASP A 26 -10.65 13.58 -0.18
N GLY A 27 -10.73 12.27 -0.31
CA GLY A 27 -11.88 11.57 -0.89
C GLY A 27 -11.89 10.09 -0.56
N THR A 28 -13.09 9.53 -0.43
CA THR A 28 -13.35 8.10 -0.22
C THR A 28 -14.24 7.60 -1.33
N TYR A 29 -13.87 6.51 -1.99
CA TYR A 29 -14.57 5.96 -3.14
C TYR A 29 -14.80 4.46 -2.98
N MET A 30 -16.00 4.00 -3.30
CA MET A 30 -16.28 2.56 -3.39
C MET A 30 -15.77 2.04 -4.74
N PHE A 31 -14.81 1.13 -4.70
CA PHE A 31 -14.22 0.55 -5.91
C PHE A 31 -14.75 -0.84 -6.26
N ALA A 32 -15.31 -1.55 -5.29
CA ALA A 32 -15.92 -2.85 -5.55
C ALA A 32 -17.02 -3.17 -4.54
N LYS A 33 -18.04 -3.89 -5.00
CA LYS A 33 -19.06 -4.51 -4.17
C LYS A 33 -18.89 -6.02 -4.20
N ARG A 34 -18.77 -6.64 -3.02
CA ARG A 34 -18.63 -8.08 -2.86
C ARG A 34 -19.82 -8.64 -2.07
N ASP A 35 -20.03 -9.93 -2.12
CA ASP A 35 -21.14 -10.58 -1.40
C ASP A 35 -21.08 -10.36 0.12
N THR A 36 -19.87 -10.16 0.66
CA THR A 36 -19.64 -10.06 2.10
C THR A 36 -19.38 -8.64 2.60
N CYS A 37 -19.02 -7.71 1.71
CA CYS A 37 -18.70 -6.32 2.07
C CYS A 37 -18.57 -5.42 0.84
N ASP A 38 -18.76 -4.13 1.04
CA ASP A 38 -18.33 -3.11 0.11
C ASP A 38 -16.87 -2.75 0.39
N LEU A 39 -16.08 -2.49 -0.66
CA LEU A 39 -14.67 -2.16 -0.58
C LEU A 39 -14.44 -0.73 -1.04
N PHE A 40 -13.76 0.03 -0.20
CA PHE A 40 -13.49 1.45 -0.42
C PHE A 40 -11.99 1.71 -0.52
N LEU A 41 -11.65 2.83 -1.14
CA LEU A 41 -10.32 3.41 -1.11
C LEU A 41 -10.40 4.86 -0.62
N ASP A 42 -9.36 5.27 0.11
CA ASP A 42 -9.16 6.62 0.59
C ASP A 42 -8.00 7.27 -0.16
N VAL A 43 -8.22 8.46 -0.68
CA VAL A 43 -7.21 9.26 -1.40
C VAL A 43 -6.68 10.35 -0.50
N TYR A 44 -5.36 10.41 -0.36
CA TYR A 44 -4.61 11.45 0.33
C TYR A 44 -3.73 12.15 -0.68
N ASN A 45 -4.05 13.41 -1.00
CA ASN A 45 -3.31 14.18 -1.99
C ASN A 45 -2.00 14.74 -1.41
N PRO A 46 -1.01 15.04 -2.27
CA PRO A 46 0.17 15.78 -1.86
C PRO A 46 -0.19 17.09 -1.16
N ALA A 47 0.54 17.44 -0.10
CA ALA A 47 0.34 18.71 0.57
C ALA A 47 0.57 19.87 -0.43
N LYS A 48 -0.26 20.93 -0.35
CA LYS A 48 -0.23 22.04 -1.30
C LYS A 48 1.15 22.73 -1.42
N SER A 49 1.96 22.68 -0.37
CA SER A 49 3.31 23.24 -0.31
C SER A 49 4.41 22.27 -0.74
N SER A 50 4.06 21.00 -1.02
CA SER A 50 5.05 19.98 -1.34
C SER A 50 5.39 19.97 -2.84
N GLU A 51 6.63 19.59 -3.14
CA GLU A 51 7.06 19.37 -4.51
C GLU A 51 6.64 17.97 -4.97
N THR A 52 5.85 17.92 -6.06
CA THR A 52 5.33 16.66 -6.62
C THR A 52 6.25 16.03 -7.68
N THR A 53 7.42 16.64 -7.91
CA THR A 53 8.43 16.11 -8.83
C THR A 53 9.75 15.83 -8.10
N PHE A 54 10.54 14.94 -8.69
CA PHE A 54 11.91 14.68 -8.28
C PHE A 54 12.77 14.52 -9.54
N ASN A 55 13.83 15.32 -9.67
CA ASN A 55 14.67 15.37 -10.87
C ASN A 55 13.87 15.54 -12.17
N GLY A 56 12.85 16.39 -12.14
CA GLY A 56 11.98 16.67 -13.29
C GLY A 56 10.99 15.56 -13.65
N LYS A 57 10.88 14.51 -12.84
CA LYS A 57 9.91 13.43 -13.01
C LYS A 57 8.84 13.51 -11.92
N GLU A 58 7.60 13.23 -12.30
CA GLU A 58 6.49 13.14 -11.36
C GLU A 58 6.73 12.03 -10.32
N LYS A 59 6.45 12.32 -9.06
CA LYS A 59 6.50 11.31 -7.97
C LYS A 59 5.35 10.31 -8.13
N PRO A 60 5.58 9.02 -7.87
CA PRO A 60 4.55 8.00 -8.04
C PRO A 60 3.38 8.17 -7.06
N THR A 61 2.21 7.69 -7.46
CA THR A 61 1.13 7.41 -6.54
C THR A 61 1.41 6.10 -5.81
N VAL A 62 1.32 6.11 -4.49
CA VAL A 62 1.51 4.93 -3.64
C VAL A 62 0.14 4.33 -3.31
N ILE A 63 -0.14 3.12 -3.81
CA ILE A 63 -1.32 2.33 -3.42
C ILE A 63 -0.91 1.47 -2.22
N PHE A 64 -1.59 1.64 -1.09
CA PHE A 64 -1.22 1.00 0.16
C PHE A 64 -2.25 -0.04 0.62
N MET A 65 -1.74 -1.18 1.09
CA MET A 65 -2.50 -2.26 1.72
C MET A 65 -2.05 -2.47 3.17
N PHE A 66 -2.98 -2.41 4.09
CA PHE A 66 -2.72 -2.57 5.52
C PHE A 66 -2.36 -4.02 5.91
N GLY A 67 -1.76 -4.18 7.08
CA GLY A 67 -1.46 -5.47 7.70
C GLY A 67 -2.66 -6.03 8.48
N GLY A 68 -2.41 -7.08 9.26
CA GLY A 68 -3.42 -7.67 10.16
C GLY A 68 -3.73 -9.14 9.89
N GLY A 69 -2.82 -9.85 9.19
CA GLY A 69 -2.86 -11.31 9.01
C GLY A 69 -4.06 -11.81 8.20
N PHE A 70 -4.68 -10.98 7.37
CA PHE A 70 -5.95 -11.28 6.67
C PHE A 70 -7.13 -11.54 7.62
N ILE A 71 -7.01 -11.16 8.89
CA ILE A 71 -8.01 -11.39 9.95
C ILE A 71 -8.67 -10.06 10.35
N GLN A 72 -7.86 -9.00 10.42
CA GLN A 72 -8.24 -7.68 10.92
C GLN A 72 -7.46 -6.58 10.24
N GLY A 73 -7.79 -5.34 10.55
CA GLY A 73 -7.17 -4.13 9.98
C GLY A 73 -8.17 -3.35 9.14
N THR A 74 -7.79 -2.14 8.81
CA THR A 74 -8.61 -1.19 8.04
C THR A 74 -7.71 -0.22 7.28
N ARG A 75 -8.19 0.31 6.14
CA ARG A 75 -7.44 1.26 5.29
C ARG A 75 -7.16 2.60 5.98
N ASP A 76 -7.96 2.96 6.97
CA ASP A 76 -7.91 4.24 7.70
C ASP A 76 -7.30 4.13 9.10
N ASP A 77 -6.52 3.07 9.37
CA ASP A 77 -5.82 2.86 10.64
C ASP A 77 -4.88 4.03 10.94
N GLU A 78 -4.97 4.55 12.15
CA GLU A 78 -4.26 5.75 12.61
C GLU A 78 -2.73 5.62 12.54
N ASP A 79 -2.19 4.42 12.76
CA ASP A 79 -0.75 4.20 12.72
C ASP A 79 -0.20 4.37 11.29
N TYR A 80 -0.95 3.95 10.27
CA TYR A 80 -0.57 4.19 8.88
C TYR A 80 -0.78 5.64 8.44
N LYS A 81 -1.77 6.34 8.98
CA LYS A 81 -2.01 7.78 8.69
C LYS A 81 -0.80 8.66 9.00
N LYS A 82 0.01 8.32 10.00
CA LYS A 82 1.27 9.03 10.30
C LYS A 82 2.27 8.90 9.14
N TRP A 83 2.38 7.72 8.57
CA TRP A 83 3.22 7.49 7.41
C TRP A 83 2.64 8.12 6.14
N PHE A 84 1.32 8.08 5.95
CA PHE A 84 0.65 8.77 4.83
C PHE A 84 0.93 10.27 4.87
N ARG A 85 0.90 10.90 6.06
CA ARG A 85 1.29 12.29 6.21
C ARG A 85 2.72 12.54 5.76
N GLN A 86 3.67 11.73 6.16
CA GLN A 86 5.06 11.88 5.72
C GLN A 86 5.18 11.81 4.19
N LEU A 87 4.46 10.90 3.55
CA LEU A 87 4.45 10.79 2.10
C LEU A 87 3.83 12.04 1.44
N THR A 88 2.66 12.47 1.90
CA THR A 88 1.96 13.63 1.33
C THR A 88 2.72 14.93 1.55
N ASP A 89 3.35 15.13 2.71
CA ASP A 89 4.21 16.28 3.00
C ASP A 89 5.46 16.29 2.10
N ASN A 90 5.88 15.12 1.61
CA ASN A 90 6.96 14.96 0.64
C ASN A 90 6.46 14.84 -0.81
N GLY A 91 5.23 15.21 -1.11
CA GLY A 91 4.72 15.36 -2.47
C GLY A 91 4.24 14.07 -3.15
N TYR A 92 4.07 12.99 -2.40
CA TYR A 92 3.49 11.76 -2.92
C TYR A 92 1.98 11.75 -2.71
N ARG A 93 1.22 11.21 -3.65
CA ARG A 93 -0.17 10.81 -3.42
C ARG A 93 -0.20 9.41 -2.81
N VAL A 94 -1.09 9.21 -1.83
CA VAL A 94 -1.34 7.90 -1.23
C VAL A 94 -2.79 7.51 -1.49
N ILE A 95 -3.01 6.25 -1.87
CA ILE A 95 -4.33 5.64 -1.98
C ILE A 95 -4.33 4.40 -1.09
N SER A 96 -4.99 4.47 0.05
CA SER A 96 -5.14 3.33 0.96
C SER A 96 -6.41 2.57 0.62
N ILE A 97 -6.32 1.26 0.47
CA ILE A 97 -7.44 0.44 0.00
C ILE A 97 -7.91 -0.59 1.03
N ASP A 98 -9.21 -0.85 1.03
CA ASP A 98 -9.78 -2.04 1.66
C ASP A 98 -9.44 -3.30 0.86
N TYR A 99 -9.42 -4.43 1.54
CA TYR A 99 -9.45 -5.76 0.92
C TYR A 99 -10.20 -6.74 1.83
N ARG A 100 -10.75 -7.80 1.26
CA ARG A 100 -11.48 -8.82 2.04
C ARG A 100 -10.54 -9.54 2.99
N LEU A 101 -10.95 -9.61 4.25
CA LEU A 101 -10.22 -10.32 5.30
C LEU A 101 -10.55 -11.81 5.26
N GLY A 102 -9.92 -12.54 4.36
CA GLY A 102 -10.23 -13.93 4.03
C GLY A 102 -10.07 -14.93 5.20
N LEU A 103 -9.43 -14.52 6.30
CA LEU A 103 -9.25 -15.30 7.50
C LEU A 103 -10.05 -14.76 8.70
N LYS A 104 -10.90 -13.74 8.51
CA LYS A 104 -11.75 -13.17 9.57
C LYS A 104 -12.64 -14.28 10.18
N GLY A 105 -12.66 -14.37 11.50
CA GLY A 105 -13.40 -15.41 12.23
C GLY A 105 -12.77 -16.81 12.19
N SER A 106 -11.61 -17.00 11.53
CA SER A 106 -10.87 -18.26 11.55
C SER A 106 -10.10 -18.42 12.86
N ASN A 107 -10.06 -19.65 13.40
CA ASN A 107 -9.19 -19.94 14.53
C ASN A 107 -7.73 -20.09 14.08
N LYS A 108 -6.78 -19.96 15.03
CA LYS A 108 -5.33 -20.03 14.73
C LYS A 108 -4.90 -21.34 14.06
N VAL A 109 -5.58 -22.46 14.33
CA VAL A 109 -5.28 -23.77 13.74
C VAL A 109 -5.64 -23.77 12.25
N ARG A 110 -6.77 -23.16 11.88
CA ARG A 110 -7.17 -23.03 10.47
C ARG A 110 -6.26 -22.10 9.68
N VAL A 111 -5.78 -21.02 10.29
CA VAL A 111 -4.84 -20.08 9.64
C VAL A 111 -3.54 -20.77 9.24
N ALA A 112 -3.08 -21.75 10.02
CA ALA A 112 -1.89 -22.54 9.69
C ALA A 112 -2.10 -23.53 8.52
N GLN A 113 -3.34 -23.73 8.06
CA GLN A 113 -3.60 -24.57 6.89
C GLN A 113 -3.29 -23.76 5.61
N VAL A 114 -2.25 -24.22 4.91
CA VAL A 114 -1.71 -23.56 3.70
C VAL A 114 -2.77 -23.21 2.65
N ASN A 115 -3.79 -24.09 2.46
CA ASN A 115 -4.86 -23.86 1.47
C ASN A 115 -5.78 -22.70 1.83
N ILE A 116 -5.99 -22.42 3.12
CA ILE A 116 -6.87 -21.35 3.59
C ILE A 116 -6.13 -20.01 3.46
N LEU A 117 -4.85 -19.97 3.82
CA LEU A 117 -4.02 -18.80 3.66
C LEU A 117 -3.87 -18.41 2.18
N ASP A 118 -3.64 -19.39 1.31
CA ASP A 118 -3.54 -19.14 -0.13
C ASP A 118 -4.82 -18.51 -0.72
N LYS A 119 -5.98 -19.02 -0.34
CA LYS A 119 -7.26 -18.42 -0.74
C LYS A 119 -7.39 -16.98 -0.24
N ALA A 120 -6.96 -16.69 0.99
CA ALA A 120 -7.01 -15.35 1.53
C ALA A 120 -6.06 -14.39 0.78
N ILE A 121 -4.85 -14.85 0.43
CA ILE A 121 -3.90 -14.08 -0.37
C ILE A 121 -4.50 -13.77 -1.75
N HIS A 122 -5.02 -14.77 -2.46
CA HIS A 122 -5.60 -14.57 -3.79
C HIS A 122 -6.84 -13.65 -3.74
N MET A 123 -7.66 -13.76 -2.69
CA MET A 123 -8.79 -12.86 -2.47
C MET A 123 -8.32 -11.39 -2.31
N ALA A 124 -7.25 -11.16 -1.57
CA ALA A 124 -6.67 -9.82 -1.40
C ALA A 124 -6.00 -9.31 -2.70
N VAL A 125 -5.36 -10.18 -3.49
CA VAL A 125 -4.81 -9.83 -4.81
C VAL A 125 -5.94 -9.43 -5.78
N GLU A 126 -7.04 -10.18 -5.81
CA GLU A 126 -8.22 -9.82 -6.62
C GLU A 126 -8.76 -8.43 -6.24
N ASP A 127 -8.81 -8.12 -4.95
CA ASP A 127 -9.29 -6.83 -4.48
C ASP A 127 -8.30 -5.70 -4.81
N LEU A 128 -6.99 -5.93 -4.69
CA LEU A 128 -5.96 -4.99 -5.15
C LEU A 128 -6.08 -4.72 -6.67
N PHE A 129 -6.25 -5.74 -7.48
CA PHE A 129 -6.40 -5.55 -8.92
C PHE A 129 -7.70 -4.83 -9.28
N SER A 130 -8.79 -5.08 -8.54
CA SER A 130 -10.04 -4.35 -8.70
C SER A 130 -9.89 -2.87 -8.34
N ALA A 131 -9.18 -2.55 -7.24
CA ALA A 131 -8.85 -1.18 -6.87
C ALA A 131 -7.95 -0.51 -7.92
N THR A 132 -6.91 -1.21 -8.40
CA THR A 132 -6.01 -0.71 -9.44
C THR A 132 -6.77 -0.42 -10.73
N ARG A 133 -7.68 -1.29 -11.14
CA ARG A 133 -8.54 -1.07 -12.31
C ARG A 133 -9.42 0.15 -12.12
N PHE A 134 -10.08 0.29 -10.97
CA PHE A 134 -10.89 1.47 -10.64
C PHE A 134 -10.05 2.76 -10.69
N ILE A 135 -8.82 2.74 -10.15
CA ILE A 135 -7.92 3.89 -10.17
C ILE A 135 -7.54 4.25 -11.62
N ILE A 136 -7.25 3.27 -12.47
CA ILE A 136 -6.94 3.50 -13.89
C ILE A 136 -8.14 4.11 -14.61
N ASP A 137 -9.34 3.57 -14.42
CA ASP A 137 -10.56 4.02 -15.09
C ASP A 137 -10.99 5.42 -14.63
N ASN A 138 -10.56 5.88 -13.44
CA ASN A 138 -10.86 7.19 -12.87
C ASN A 138 -9.59 8.06 -12.71
N ALA A 139 -8.55 7.79 -13.47
CA ALA A 139 -7.23 8.39 -13.29
C ALA A 139 -7.24 9.92 -13.30
N ASP A 140 -7.95 10.54 -14.23
CA ASP A 140 -8.09 11.99 -14.34
C ASP A 140 -8.76 12.59 -13.10
N GLN A 141 -9.87 11.98 -12.64
CA GLN A 141 -10.60 12.43 -11.45
C GLN A 141 -9.75 12.32 -10.19
N LEU A 142 -8.98 11.25 -10.07
CA LEU A 142 -8.12 10.98 -8.91
C LEU A 142 -6.77 11.68 -9.01
N GLY A 143 -6.45 12.29 -10.16
CA GLY A 143 -5.16 12.93 -10.42
C GLY A 143 -4.00 11.94 -10.41
N VAL A 144 -4.21 10.73 -10.89
CA VAL A 144 -3.23 9.63 -10.89
C VAL A 144 -2.66 9.44 -12.29
N ASN A 145 -1.37 9.22 -12.38
CA ASN A 145 -0.72 8.73 -13.60
C ASN A 145 -0.66 7.19 -13.56
N PRO A 146 -1.46 6.48 -14.39
CA PRO A 146 -1.50 5.02 -14.37
C PRO A 146 -0.17 4.33 -14.68
N SER A 147 0.74 5.02 -15.38
CA SER A 147 2.07 4.50 -15.68
C SER A 147 3.08 4.71 -14.55
N ASN A 148 2.68 5.38 -13.47
CA ASN A 148 3.57 5.74 -12.36
C ASN A 148 2.92 5.43 -10.99
N MET A 149 2.47 4.20 -10.83
CA MET A 149 1.88 3.69 -9.59
C MET A 149 2.82 2.70 -8.92
N VAL A 150 3.05 2.88 -7.63
CA VAL A 150 3.82 1.96 -6.77
C VAL A 150 2.84 1.29 -5.81
N ILE A 151 2.91 -0.03 -5.70
CA ILE A 151 2.15 -0.77 -4.68
C ILE A 151 2.98 -0.94 -3.43
N SER A 152 2.34 -0.79 -2.28
CA SER A 152 2.97 -0.90 -0.97
C SER A 152 2.08 -1.65 0.00
N GLY A 153 2.69 -2.34 0.94
CA GLY A 153 1.92 -3.03 1.97
C GLY A 153 2.73 -3.38 3.20
N SER A 154 2.00 -3.62 4.30
CA SER A 154 2.57 -4.06 5.57
C SER A 154 2.10 -5.48 5.89
N SER A 155 3.00 -6.39 6.32
CA SER A 155 2.65 -7.76 6.74
C SER A 155 1.75 -8.49 5.74
N ALA A 156 0.48 -8.77 6.04
CA ALA A 156 -0.48 -9.37 5.10
C ALA A 156 -0.62 -8.56 3.81
N GLY A 157 -0.67 -7.22 3.89
CA GLY A 157 -0.65 -6.34 2.73
C GLY A 157 0.65 -6.47 1.92
N ALA A 158 1.79 -6.61 2.60
CA ALA A 158 3.09 -6.82 1.95
C ALA A 158 3.16 -8.17 1.22
N ILE A 159 2.61 -9.22 1.81
CA ILE A 159 2.46 -10.54 1.14
C ILE A 159 1.60 -10.38 -0.13
N THR A 160 0.51 -9.62 -0.03
CA THR A 160 -0.41 -9.40 -1.16
C THR A 160 0.25 -8.65 -2.30
N VAL A 161 0.98 -7.55 -2.04
CA VAL A 161 1.64 -6.78 -3.12
C VAL A 161 2.76 -7.58 -3.79
N MET A 162 3.49 -8.42 -3.04
CA MET A 162 4.48 -9.33 -3.61
C MET A 162 3.84 -10.39 -4.48
N GLN A 163 2.72 -10.97 -4.05
CA GLN A 163 1.97 -11.94 -4.85
C GLN A 163 1.37 -11.28 -6.10
N ALA A 164 0.83 -10.07 -5.99
CA ALA A 164 0.28 -9.33 -7.12
C ALA A 164 1.34 -9.06 -8.20
N GLU A 165 2.55 -8.66 -7.81
CA GLU A 165 3.66 -8.48 -8.74
C GLU A 165 4.04 -9.80 -9.43
N TYR A 166 4.05 -10.91 -8.68
CA TYR A 166 4.25 -12.24 -9.26
C TYR A 166 3.19 -12.60 -10.31
N GLU A 167 1.92 -12.33 -10.03
CA GLU A 167 0.80 -12.60 -10.96
C GLU A 167 0.92 -11.77 -12.25
N ILE A 168 1.33 -10.50 -12.14
CA ILE A 168 1.55 -9.62 -13.30
C ILE A 168 2.71 -10.11 -14.13
N CYS A 169 3.87 -10.38 -13.54
CA CYS A 169 5.06 -10.85 -14.24
C CYS A 169 4.84 -12.17 -14.99
N ASN A 170 4.00 -13.04 -14.44
CA ASN A 170 3.69 -14.34 -15.02
C ASN A 170 2.42 -14.34 -15.90
N ARG A 171 1.79 -13.18 -16.09
CA ARG A 171 0.58 -13.03 -16.93
C ARG A 171 -0.50 -14.04 -16.58
N THR A 172 -0.71 -14.29 -15.30
CA THR A 172 -1.71 -15.26 -14.84
C THR A 172 -3.14 -14.76 -15.11
N SER A 173 -4.12 -15.65 -14.99
CA SER A 173 -5.53 -15.27 -15.15
C SER A 173 -6.00 -14.21 -14.13
N TRP A 174 -5.38 -14.11 -12.97
CA TRP A 174 -5.67 -13.09 -11.96
C TRP A 174 -5.36 -11.66 -12.43
N ALA A 175 -4.29 -11.51 -13.23
CA ALA A 175 -3.87 -10.20 -13.74
C ALA A 175 -4.68 -9.72 -14.96
N GLN A 176 -5.54 -10.56 -15.56
CA GLN A 176 -6.29 -10.24 -16.78
C GLN A 176 -7.34 -9.13 -16.60
N VAL A 177 -7.71 -8.79 -15.37
CA VAL A 177 -8.59 -7.64 -15.07
C VAL A 177 -7.91 -6.29 -15.35
N LEU A 178 -6.59 -6.26 -15.35
CA LEU A 178 -5.79 -5.08 -15.65
C LEU A 178 -5.58 -4.92 -17.17
N PRO A 179 -5.32 -3.70 -17.65
CA PRO A 179 -5.03 -3.49 -19.08
C PRO A 179 -3.86 -4.33 -19.55
N GLU A 180 -3.89 -4.73 -20.83
CA GLU A 180 -2.78 -5.45 -21.43
C GLU A 180 -1.49 -4.63 -21.35
N GLY A 181 -0.40 -5.27 -20.96
CA GLY A 181 0.90 -4.62 -20.79
C GLY A 181 1.05 -3.78 -19.52
N PHE A 182 0.02 -3.69 -18.66
CA PHE A 182 0.12 -2.98 -17.39
C PHE A 182 1.21 -3.56 -16.49
N ASN A 183 1.98 -2.69 -15.86
CA ASN A 183 2.95 -3.02 -14.81
C ASN A 183 2.95 -1.90 -13.76
N TYR A 184 3.21 -2.23 -12.51
CA TYR A 184 3.51 -1.21 -11.51
C TYR A 184 4.91 -0.62 -11.71
N ALA A 185 5.10 0.63 -11.32
CA ALA A 185 6.39 1.30 -11.35
C ALA A 185 7.36 0.82 -10.25
N GLY A 186 6.84 0.19 -9.21
CA GLY A 186 7.62 -0.36 -8.11
C GLY A 186 6.77 -1.05 -7.05
N VAL A 187 7.44 -1.78 -6.17
CA VAL A 187 6.84 -2.49 -5.03
C VAL A 187 7.59 -2.12 -3.75
N MET A 188 6.87 -1.76 -2.69
CA MET A 188 7.41 -1.57 -1.35
C MET A 188 6.74 -2.56 -0.38
N SER A 189 7.51 -3.55 0.07
CA SER A 189 7.04 -4.64 0.90
C SER A 189 7.60 -4.54 2.32
N PHE A 190 6.78 -4.15 3.29
CA PHE A 190 7.19 -4.06 4.69
C PHE A 190 6.82 -5.34 5.43
N SER A 191 7.80 -6.21 5.66
CA SER A 191 7.64 -7.51 6.31
C SER A 191 6.77 -8.50 5.52
N GLY A 192 6.93 -8.53 4.19
CA GLY A 192 6.26 -9.44 3.29
C GLY A 192 7.13 -10.60 2.81
N ALA A 193 6.50 -11.52 2.09
CA ALA A 193 7.16 -12.63 1.39
C ALA A 193 6.27 -13.13 0.27
N ILE A 194 6.86 -13.80 -0.74
CA ILE A 194 6.10 -14.64 -1.68
C ILE A 194 5.94 -16.02 -1.05
N LEU A 195 4.70 -16.43 -0.86
CA LEU A 195 4.38 -17.74 -0.32
C LEU A 195 4.09 -18.72 -1.45
N SER A 196 5.15 -19.18 -2.12
CA SER A 196 5.04 -20.21 -3.15
C SER A 196 5.06 -21.60 -2.53
N ARG A 197 4.14 -22.47 -2.98
CA ARG A 197 4.09 -23.87 -2.56
C ARG A 197 4.85 -24.81 -3.49
N LYS A 198 5.27 -24.30 -4.65
CA LYS A 198 5.86 -25.12 -5.73
C LYS A 198 7.38 -25.01 -5.81
N GLY A 199 8.04 -24.57 -4.73
CA GLY A 199 9.49 -24.44 -4.68
C GLY A 199 9.97 -23.06 -5.11
N GLU A 200 10.94 -22.98 -6.01
CA GLU A 200 11.56 -21.73 -6.43
C GLU A 200 10.55 -20.78 -7.11
N VAL A 201 10.54 -19.51 -6.69
CA VAL A 201 9.73 -18.46 -7.33
C VAL A 201 10.39 -18.07 -8.66
N LYS A 202 9.67 -18.25 -9.76
CA LYS A 202 10.13 -17.90 -11.11
C LYS A 202 9.23 -16.83 -11.71
N TYR A 203 9.87 -15.80 -12.27
CA TYR A 203 9.21 -14.73 -12.99
C TYR A 203 9.38 -14.93 -14.48
N ALA A 204 8.30 -14.82 -15.26
CA ALA A 204 8.32 -14.89 -16.73
C ALA A 204 8.85 -13.59 -17.36
N SER A 205 8.71 -12.46 -16.66
CA SER A 205 9.30 -11.17 -17.01
C SER A 205 10.01 -10.56 -15.83
N ALA A 206 10.85 -9.54 -16.06
CA ALA A 206 11.54 -8.83 -14.98
C ALA A 206 10.50 -8.16 -14.05
N PRO A 207 10.54 -8.41 -12.73
CA PRO A 207 9.66 -7.74 -11.79
C PRO A 207 9.98 -6.25 -11.68
N ALA A 208 9.00 -5.47 -11.24
CA ALA A 208 9.19 -4.07 -10.90
C ALA A 208 10.26 -3.91 -9.80
N PRO A 209 10.98 -2.77 -9.76
CA PRO A 209 11.92 -2.49 -8.67
C PRO A 209 11.24 -2.70 -7.31
N THR A 210 11.86 -3.50 -6.45
CA THR A 210 11.24 -3.92 -5.18
C THR A 210 12.13 -3.52 -4.01
N LEU A 211 11.55 -2.82 -3.03
CA LEU A 211 12.10 -2.53 -1.72
C LEU A 211 11.46 -3.48 -0.69
N MET A 212 12.29 -4.19 0.08
CA MET A 212 11.87 -5.09 1.16
C MET A 212 12.58 -4.76 2.46
#